data_b3f76db6696428088bdf7e7d33516e8f
#
_entry.id   b3f76db6696428088bdf7e7d33516e8f
#
_cell.length_a   1.000
_cell.length_b   1.000
_cell.length_c   1.000
_cell.angle_alpha   90.00
_cell.angle_beta   90.00
_cell.angle_gamma   90.00
#
_symmetry.space_group_name_H-M   'P 1'
#
loop_
_entity.id
_entity.type
_entity.pdbx_description
1 polymer ?
#
loop_
_entity_poly.entity_id
_entity_poly.type
_entity_poly.pdbx_seq_one_letter_code
_entity_poly.pdbx_strand_id
1 'polypeptide(L)'
;MPPRPSAAAPKNIAVIGAGIAGIACARTLVQSGRKVTVFEQDDQVGGRMSSCETAFGTFDHGAQYFTVRDARFAQALATAPGSYKPWSATAVRVLDPHGRVAEAALRSREPHFVGAPRMDAVPTEWARPLVEAGGVELGTRVTRIERDALNGDRWQLQTSGAGDTSHVFSGFDAVLLALPCAAARALLRASSQSALSKKMDDVEVAPCWSLKLAFPNAMQPTLCTLGPQWNAALSTHHRIAWLARESSKPGRSAVERWTVQASPAWSQEHLDDDEATVLAKLHKAFAEVTGIRAQPAFAEVFRWRNAKTVKPLGQPMLWEAGSGLGACGDWCIGHRVEDAFVSGLELALAVARR
;
A
#
# COMPACT_ATOMS: atom_id res chain seq x y z
N MET A 1 45.16 8.62 0.35
CA MET A 1 44.46 7.46 -0.18
C MET A 1 43.92 7.84 -1.56
N PRO A 2 44.25 7.12 -2.65
CA PRO A 2 43.67 7.43 -3.95
C PRO A 2 42.16 7.26 -3.88
N PRO A 3 41.35 8.07 -4.63
CA PRO A 3 39.90 7.91 -4.68
C PRO A 3 39.58 6.50 -5.21
N ARG A 4 38.70 5.78 -4.51
CA ARG A 4 38.20 4.50 -5.00
C ARG A 4 37.56 4.74 -6.39
N PRO A 5 37.86 3.88 -7.37
CA PRO A 5 37.23 4.01 -8.69
C PRO A 5 35.71 4.02 -8.50
N SER A 6 35.03 4.92 -9.22
CA SER A 6 33.58 5.02 -9.24
C SER A 6 33.03 3.63 -9.56
N ALA A 7 32.29 3.04 -8.64
CA ALA A 7 31.68 1.74 -8.86
C ALA A 7 30.75 1.85 -10.08
N ALA A 8 30.85 0.89 -11.01
CA ALA A 8 29.97 0.83 -12.17
C ALA A 8 28.51 0.75 -11.70
N ALA A 9 27.60 1.33 -12.49
CA ALA A 9 26.18 1.29 -12.15
C ALA A 9 25.67 -0.15 -12.01
N PRO A 10 24.84 -0.47 -10.99
CA PRO A 10 24.28 -1.79 -10.77
C PRO A 10 23.53 -2.29 -12.00
N LYS A 11 23.79 -3.53 -12.44
CA LYS A 11 23.17 -4.13 -13.63
C LYS A 11 22.06 -5.12 -13.26
N ASN A 12 22.26 -5.90 -12.18
CA ASN A 12 21.31 -6.90 -11.68
C ASN A 12 20.81 -6.47 -10.29
N ILE A 13 19.53 -6.18 -10.18
CA ILE A 13 18.96 -5.50 -9.01
C ILE A 13 17.79 -6.32 -8.45
N ALA A 14 17.81 -6.55 -7.14
CA ALA A 14 16.67 -7.08 -6.41
C ALA A 14 15.82 -5.93 -5.85
N VAL A 15 14.51 -5.97 -6.05
CA VAL A 15 13.52 -5.10 -5.42
C VAL A 15 12.65 -5.94 -4.50
N ILE A 16 12.58 -5.61 -3.22
CA ILE A 16 11.80 -6.36 -2.22
C ILE A 16 10.53 -5.57 -1.91
N GLY A 17 9.37 -6.16 -2.26
CA GLY A 17 8.04 -5.58 -2.16
C GLY A 17 7.49 -5.10 -3.50
N ALA A 18 6.30 -5.60 -3.87
CA ALA A 18 5.59 -5.26 -5.11
C ALA A 18 4.41 -4.28 -4.87
N GLY A 19 4.48 -3.44 -3.85
CA GLY A 19 3.60 -2.27 -3.72
C GLY A 19 3.92 -1.23 -4.81
N ILE A 20 3.12 -0.16 -4.90
CA ILE A 20 3.29 0.86 -5.93
C ILE A 20 4.70 1.49 -5.95
N ALA A 21 5.37 1.62 -4.80
CA ALA A 21 6.75 2.11 -4.71
C ALA A 21 7.74 1.14 -5.40
N GLY A 22 7.62 -0.15 -5.08
CA GLY A 22 8.50 -1.19 -5.65
C GLY A 22 8.28 -1.37 -7.14
N ILE A 23 7.03 -1.37 -7.60
CA ILE A 23 6.70 -1.48 -9.03
C ILE A 23 7.15 -0.23 -9.80
N ALA A 24 6.97 0.98 -9.27
CA ALA A 24 7.48 2.20 -9.88
C ALA A 24 9.02 2.17 -9.99
N CYS A 25 9.69 1.72 -8.94
CA CYS A 25 11.15 1.56 -8.91
C CYS A 25 11.61 0.53 -9.95
N ALA A 26 11.07 -0.68 -9.91
CA ALA A 26 11.44 -1.77 -10.80
C ALA A 26 11.23 -1.43 -12.27
N ARG A 27 10.04 -0.90 -12.61
CA ARG A 27 9.72 -0.47 -13.97
C ARG A 27 10.70 0.58 -14.49
N THR A 28 11.02 1.59 -13.69
CA THR A 28 11.95 2.66 -14.09
C THR A 28 13.36 2.10 -14.30
N LEU A 29 13.82 1.17 -13.48
CA LEU A 29 15.12 0.52 -13.64
C LEU A 29 15.16 -0.35 -14.89
N VAL A 30 14.12 -1.12 -15.19
CA VAL A 30 14.04 -1.89 -16.46
C VAL A 30 14.07 -0.97 -17.67
N GLN A 31 13.35 0.15 -17.64
CA GLN A 31 13.38 1.17 -18.69
C GLN A 31 14.77 1.80 -18.87
N SER A 32 15.59 1.80 -17.82
CA SER A 32 17.00 2.24 -17.89
C SER A 32 17.99 1.13 -18.30
N GLY A 33 17.49 -0.04 -18.75
CA GLY A 33 18.29 -1.16 -19.21
C GLY A 33 18.88 -2.03 -18.10
N ARG A 34 18.31 -2.02 -16.89
CA ARG A 34 18.74 -2.87 -15.77
C ARG A 34 17.95 -4.18 -15.77
N LYS A 35 18.60 -5.26 -15.35
CA LYS A 35 17.92 -6.51 -15.01
C LYS A 35 17.36 -6.38 -13.58
N VAL A 36 16.06 -6.61 -13.42
CA VAL A 36 15.38 -6.47 -12.13
C VAL A 36 14.61 -7.72 -11.80
N THR A 37 14.72 -8.18 -10.56
CA THR A 37 13.84 -9.19 -9.98
C THR A 37 13.11 -8.58 -8.79
N VAL A 38 11.77 -8.63 -8.81
CA VAL A 38 10.91 -8.17 -7.73
C VAL A 38 10.47 -9.36 -6.89
N PHE A 39 10.59 -9.26 -5.58
CA PHE A 39 10.16 -10.29 -4.62
C PHE A 39 8.96 -9.78 -3.84
N GLU A 40 7.86 -10.53 -3.86
CA GLU A 40 6.63 -10.20 -3.12
C GLU A 40 6.18 -11.40 -2.30
N GLN A 41 5.88 -11.16 -1.03
CA GLN A 41 5.44 -12.21 -0.11
C GLN A 41 4.01 -12.70 -0.37
N ASP A 42 3.16 -11.81 -0.92
CA ASP A 42 1.78 -12.11 -1.23
C ASP A 42 1.67 -12.74 -2.64
N ASP A 43 0.53 -13.33 -2.96
CA ASP A 43 0.25 -13.95 -4.25
C ASP A 43 -0.11 -12.94 -5.35
N GLN A 44 -0.14 -11.66 -5.02
CA GLN A 44 -0.47 -10.56 -5.93
C GLN A 44 0.33 -9.30 -5.63
N VAL A 45 0.48 -8.46 -6.66
CA VAL A 45 1.07 -7.12 -6.51
C VAL A 45 0.04 -6.13 -5.92
N GLY A 46 0.52 -5.00 -5.40
CA GLY A 46 -0.34 -3.90 -4.94
C GLY A 46 -0.05 -3.47 -3.51
N GLY A 47 0.34 -4.38 -2.63
CA GLY A 47 0.63 -4.08 -1.23
C GLY A 47 -0.57 -3.39 -0.55
N ARG A 48 -0.41 -2.20 0.01
CA ARG A 48 -1.51 -1.43 0.65
C ARG A 48 -2.55 -0.85 -0.33
N MET A 49 -2.37 -1.01 -1.63
CA MET A 49 -3.40 -0.80 -2.64
C MET A 49 -4.15 -2.09 -3.00
N SER A 50 -3.89 -3.22 -2.36
CA SER A 50 -4.59 -4.46 -2.64
C SER A 50 -6.09 -4.35 -2.35
N SER A 51 -6.87 -5.10 -3.12
CA SER A 51 -8.30 -5.28 -2.93
C SER A 51 -8.59 -6.73 -2.58
N CYS A 52 -9.62 -6.95 -1.76
CA CYS A 52 -10.10 -8.28 -1.38
C CYS A 52 -11.33 -8.62 -2.21
N GLU A 53 -11.33 -9.78 -2.87
CA GLU A 53 -12.48 -10.31 -3.61
C GLU A 53 -13.36 -11.14 -2.67
N THR A 54 -14.68 -10.98 -2.79
CA THR A 54 -15.67 -11.75 -2.03
C THR A 54 -16.86 -12.13 -2.93
N ALA A 55 -17.73 -13.02 -2.45
CA ALA A 55 -18.98 -13.36 -3.17
C ALA A 55 -19.89 -12.13 -3.43
N PHE A 56 -19.68 -11.03 -2.70
CA PHE A 56 -20.46 -9.79 -2.83
C PHE A 56 -19.77 -8.75 -3.70
N GLY A 57 -18.57 -9.02 -4.19
CA GLY A 57 -17.70 -8.15 -4.96
C GLY A 57 -16.48 -7.70 -4.17
N THR A 58 -15.69 -6.81 -4.77
CA THR A 58 -14.41 -6.34 -4.23
C THR A 58 -14.55 -5.29 -3.14
N PHE A 59 -13.63 -5.35 -2.17
CA PHE A 59 -13.40 -4.33 -1.15
C PHE A 59 -11.99 -3.79 -1.25
N ASP A 60 -11.83 -2.48 -1.27
CA ASP A 60 -10.55 -1.81 -1.13
C ASP A 60 -10.26 -1.60 0.36
N HIS A 61 -9.66 -2.60 1.00
CA HIS A 61 -9.46 -2.61 2.46
C HIS A 61 -8.23 -1.84 2.94
N GLY A 62 -7.37 -1.39 2.01
CA GLY A 62 -6.22 -0.52 2.25
C GLY A 62 -6.49 0.92 1.81
N ALA A 63 -5.75 1.41 0.80
CA ALA A 63 -5.97 2.73 0.23
C ALA A 63 -7.39 2.85 -0.34
N GLN A 64 -8.08 3.94 0.00
CA GLN A 64 -9.46 4.14 -0.42
C GLN A 64 -9.60 4.95 -1.70
N TYR A 65 -8.63 5.79 -1.97
CA TYR A 65 -8.49 6.64 -3.15
C TYR A 65 -7.05 7.15 -3.22
N PHE A 66 -6.72 7.82 -4.30
CA PHE A 66 -5.49 8.60 -4.43
C PHE A 66 -5.76 9.94 -5.10
N THR A 67 -4.85 10.88 -4.90
CA THR A 67 -4.82 12.20 -5.52
C THR A 67 -3.57 12.32 -6.38
N VAL A 68 -3.55 13.25 -7.32
CA VAL A 68 -2.46 13.44 -8.27
C VAL A 68 -2.00 14.90 -8.25
N ARG A 69 -0.82 15.15 -7.71
CA ARG A 69 -0.20 16.48 -7.57
C ARG A 69 1.14 16.57 -8.30
N ASP A 70 1.92 15.47 -8.28
CA ASP A 70 3.20 15.39 -8.97
C ASP A 70 2.97 15.09 -10.46
N ALA A 71 3.54 15.93 -11.33
CA ALA A 71 3.40 15.78 -12.78
C ALA A 71 3.97 14.45 -13.30
N ARG A 72 4.98 13.89 -12.63
CA ARG A 72 5.56 12.59 -12.99
C ARG A 72 4.61 11.44 -12.67
N PHE A 73 3.86 11.56 -11.57
CA PHE A 73 2.81 10.60 -11.25
C PHE A 73 1.67 10.67 -12.28
N ALA A 74 1.25 11.87 -12.66
CA ALA A 74 0.27 12.05 -13.74
C ALA A 74 0.73 11.41 -15.06
N GLN A 75 1.99 11.63 -15.46
CA GLN A 75 2.58 11.02 -16.65
C GLN A 75 2.64 9.50 -16.57
N ALA A 76 3.02 8.96 -15.40
CA ALA A 76 3.04 7.52 -15.19
C ALA A 76 1.64 6.90 -15.28
N LEU A 77 0.62 7.53 -14.68
CA LEU A 77 -0.78 7.09 -14.77
C LEU A 77 -1.29 7.07 -16.21
N ALA A 78 -0.89 8.04 -17.04
CA ALA A 78 -1.26 8.09 -18.45
C ALA A 78 -0.77 6.87 -19.25
N THR A 79 0.24 6.13 -18.77
CA THR A 79 0.72 4.88 -19.40
C THR A 79 -0.13 3.65 -19.05
N ALA A 80 -1.10 3.77 -18.14
CA ALA A 80 -2.02 2.71 -17.75
C ALA A 80 -3.48 3.17 -17.91
N PRO A 81 -3.91 3.55 -19.12
CA PRO A 81 -5.26 4.05 -19.36
C PRO A 81 -6.28 2.97 -19.03
N GLY A 82 -7.35 3.37 -18.36
CA GLY A 82 -8.42 2.44 -17.96
C GLY A 82 -8.21 1.75 -16.60
N SER A 83 -6.98 1.72 -16.07
CA SER A 83 -6.68 1.14 -14.76
C SER A 83 -7.08 2.03 -13.58
N TYR A 84 -7.51 3.25 -13.83
CA TYR A 84 -8.00 4.17 -12.81
C TYR A 84 -9.12 5.06 -13.36
N LYS A 85 -9.97 5.55 -12.47
CA LYS A 85 -11.07 6.46 -12.81
C LYS A 85 -11.26 7.52 -11.73
N PRO A 86 -11.76 8.71 -12.09
CA PRO A 86 -12.18 9.68 -11.10
C PRO A 86 -13.33 9.11 -10.28
N TRP A 87 -13.26 9.28 -8.97
CA TRP A 87 -14.33 8.91 -8.06
C TRP A 87 -15.05 10.17 -7.59
N SER A 88 -16.37 10.18 -7.67
CA SER A 88 -17.19 11.32 -7.26
C SER A 88 -17.25 11.52 -5.74
N ALA A 89 -16.13 11.30 -5.05
CA ALA A 89 -15.94 11.65 -3.65
C ALA A 89 -16.05 13.16 -3.38
N THR A 90 -16.52 13.95 -4.36
CA THR A 90 -17.05 15.30 -4.13
C THR A 90 -18.18 15.31 -3.09
N ALA A 91 -18.71 14.14 -2.77
CA ALA A 91 -19.66 13.90 -1.68
C ALA A 91 -18.99 13.48 -0.35
N VAL A 92 -17.67 13.64 -0.19
CA VAL A 92 -17.02 13.43 1.10
C VAL A 92 -17.60 14.40 2.13
N ARG A 93 -18.02 13.84 3.26
CA ARG A 93 -18.58 14.59 4.40
C ARG A 93 -17.63 14.49 5.59
N VAL A 94 -17.68 15.45 6.47
CA VAL A 94 -17.08 15.36 7.81
C VAL A 94 -18.22 15.14 8.79
N LEU A 95 -18.17 14.03 9.48
CA LEU A 95 -19.21 13.63 10.45
C LEU A 95 -18.72 13.90 11.88
N ASP A 96 -19.63 14.35 12.71
CA ASP A 96 -19.43 14.43 14.15
C ASP A 96 -19.44 13.00 14.79
N PRO A 97 -19.18 12.86 16.09
CA PRO A 97 -19.18 11.55 16.76
C PRO A 97 -20.53 10.83 16.69
N HIS A 98 -21.62 11.52 16.39
CA HIS A 98 -22.98 10.97 16.30
C HIS A 98 -23.43 10.76 14.83
N GLY A 99 -22.51 10.90 13.86
CA GLY A 99 -22.80 10.72 12.46
C GLY A 99 -23.54 11.88 11.78
N ARG A 100 -23.67 13.05 12.45
CA ARG A 100 -24.27 14.25 11.86
C ARG A 100 -23.22 14.93 10.99
N VAL A 101 -23.66 15.51 9.88
CA VAL A 101 -22.77 16.27 8.99
C VAL A 101 -22.33 17.56 9.68
N ALA A 102 -21.06 17.63 10.07
CA ALA A 102 -20.42 18.82 10.63
C ALA A 102 -19.97 19.77 9.51
N GLU A 103 -19.41 19.21 8.41
CA GLU A 103 -19.04 19.98 7.22
C GLU A 103 -19.54 19.27 5.95
N ALA A 104 -20.17 20.03 5.05
CA ALA A 104 -20.81 19.49 3.85
C ALA A 104 -19.83 18.97 2.79
N ALA A 105 -18.60 19.51 2.75
CA ALA A 105 -17.54 19.06 1.85
C ALA A 105 -16.17 19.38 2.44
N LEU A 106 -15.17 18.57 2.10
CA LEU A 106 -13.78 18.92 2.36
C LEU A 106 -13.42 20.19 1.57
N ARG A 107 -12.59 21.05 2.17
CA ARG A 107 -12.12 22.30 1.54
C ARG A 107 -11.25 22.04 0.31
N SER A 108 -10.71 20.83 0.14
CA SER A 108 -9.90 20.44 -1.01
C SER A 108 -10.77 20.15 -2.22
N ARG A 109 -10.51 20.86 -3.32
CA ARG A 109 -11.10 20.61 -4.65
C ARG A 109 -10.29 19.56 -5.45
N GLU A 110 -9.39 18.83 -4.82
CA GLU A 110 -8.58 17.86 -5.52
C GLU A 110 -9.43 16.69 -6.03
N PRO A 111 -9.29 16.30 -7.30
CA PRO A 111 -9.93 15.11 -7.81
C PRO A 111 -9.43 13.87 -7.06
N HIS A 112 -10.35 13.04 -6.61
CA HIS A 112 -10.06 11.73 -6.06
C HIS A 112 -10.15 10.69 -7.17
N PHE A 113 -9.17 9.81 -7.22
CA PHE A 113 -9.12 8.70 -8.17
C PHE A 113 -9.13 7.37 -7.42
N VAL A 114 -9.68 6.37 -8.05
CA VAL A 114 -9.63 4.97 -7.60
C VAL A 114 -9.10 4.07 -8.71
N GLY A 115 -8.42 3.00 -8.36
CA GLY A 115 -8.13 1.93 -9.31
C GLY A 115 -9.42 1.29 -9.83
N ALA A 116 -9.47 0.89 -11.08
CA ALA A 116 -10.63 0.28 -11.73
C ALA A 116 -10.19 -0.93 -12.59
N PRO A 117 -10.83 -2.11 -12.40
CA PRO A 117 -11.96 -2.42 -11.53
C PRO A 117 -11.62 -2.57 -10.04
N ARG A 118 -10.37 -2.59 -9.63
CA ARG A 118 -9.85 -2.77 -8.27
C ARG A 118 -8.80 -1.71 -7.97
N MET A 119 -8.55 -1.42 -6.68
CA MET A 119 -7.57 -0.39 -6.31
C MET A 119 -6.15 -0.75 -6.77
N ASP A 120 -5.82 -2.03 -6.81
CA ASP A 120 -4.53 -2.55 -7.29
C ASP A 120 -4.37 -2.57 -8.83
N ALA A 121 -5.37 -2.12 -9.59
CA ALA A 121 -5.32 -2.16 -11.06
C ALA A 121 -4.13 -1.36 -11.63
N VAL A 122 -3.77 -0.23 -11.03
CA VAL A 122 -2.62 0.58 -11.48
C VAL A 122 -1.29 -0.14 -11.26
N PRO A 123 -0.90 -0.57 -10.05
CA PRO A 123 0.34 -1.32 -9.87
C PRO A 123 0.35 -2.64 -10.63
N THR A 124 -0.79 -3.31 -10.82
CA THR A 124 -0.89 -4.54 -11.62
C THR A 124 -0.58 -4.28 -13.10
N GLU A 125 -1.16 -3.24 -13.68
CA GLU A 125 -0.90 -2.89 -15.07
C GLU A 125 0.56 -2.48 -15.29
N TRP A 126 1.16 -1.76 -14.36
CA TRP A 126 2.58 -1.40 -14.43
C TRP A 126 3.50 -2.60 -14.21
N ALA A 127 3.09 -3.60 -13.43
CA ALA A 127 3.87 -4.82 -13.20
C ALA A 127 3.78 -5.80 -14.35
N ARG A 128 2.73 -5.73 -15.19
CA ARG A 128 2.47 -6.72 -16.24
C ARG A 128 3.69 -7.05 -17.11
N PRO A 129 4.43 -6.08 -17.67
CA PRO A 129 5.62 -6.39 -18.47
C PRO A 129 6.74 -7.10 -17.68
N LEU A 130 6.85 -6.80 -16.38
CA LEU A 130 7.81 -7.46 -15.48
C LEU A 130 7.40 -8.92 -15.23
N VAL A 131 6.11 -9.16 -15.00
CA VAL A 131 5.54 -10.51 -14.78
C VAL A 131 5.70 -11.36 -16.04
N GLU A 132 5.35 -10.82 -17.22
CA GLU A 132 5.50 -11.49 -18.51
C GLU A 132 6.95 -11.84 -18.84
N ALA A 133 7.90 -11.04 -18.37
CA ALA A 133 9.34 -11.30 -18.51
C ALA A 133 9.91 -12.26 -17.42
N GLY A 134 9.08 -12.78 -16.52
CA GLY A 134 9.53 -13.63 -15.40
C GLY A 134 10.37 -12.89 -14.37
N GLY A 135 10.18 -11.56 -14.25
CA GLY A 135 10.93 -10.71 -13.33
C GLY A 135 10.22 -10.47 -11.99
N VAL A 136 9.15 -11.21 -11.66
CA VAL A 136 8.42 -11.06 -10.38
C VAL A 136 8.23 -12.44 -9.74
N GLU A 137 8.74 -12.58 -8.53
CA GLU A 137 8.62 -13.74 -7.65
C GLU A 137 7.53 -13.49 -6.61
N LEU A 138 6.29 -13.94 -6.91
CA LEU A 138 5.15 -13.86 -5.98
C LEU A 138 5.20 -15.00 -4.96
N GLY A 139 4.49 -14.84 -3.83
CA GLY A 139 4.47 -15.83 -2.74
C GLY A 139 5.85 -16.06 -2.12
N THR A 140 6.79 -15.11 -2.31
CA THR A 140 8.20 -15.26 -1.97
C THR A 140 8.63 -14.19 -0.99
N ARG A 141 8.71 -14.55 0.28
CA ARG A 141 9.15 -13.67 1.36
C ARG A 141 10.67 -13.69 1.48
N VAL A 142 11.31 -12.53 1.35
CA VAL A 142 12.73 -12.37 1.69
C VAL A 142 12.89 -12.31 3.20
N THR A 143 13.69 -13.22 3.74
CA THR A 143 13.94 -13.36 5.18
C THR A 143 15.30 -12.81 5.60
N ARG A 144 16.28 -12.77 4.66
CA ARG A 144 17.63 -12.29 4.94
C ARG A 144 18.33 -11.77 3.68
N ILE A 145 19.18 -10.78 3.85
CA ILE A 145 20.04 -10.18 2.83
C ILE A 145 21.48 -10.36 3.27
N GLU A 146 22.30 -11.03 2.48
CA GLU A 146 23.67 -11.35 2.82
C GLU A 146 24.60 -11.08 1.66
N ARG A 147 25.91 -10.97 1.94
CA ARG A 147 26.90 -10.98 0.86
C ARG A 147 26.94 -12.36 0.24
N ASP A 148 27.02 -12.40 -1.08
CA ASP A 148 27.13 -13.65 -1.83
C ASP A 148 28.38 -14.41 -1.40
N ALA A 149 28.22 -15.68 -0.99
CA ALA A 149 29.31 -16.49 -0.47
C ALA A 149 30.42 -16.78 -1.50
N LEU A 150 30.03 -16.79 -2.80
CA LEU A 150 30.97 -17.05 -3.90
C LEU A 150 31.53 -15.76 -4.51
N ASN A 151 30.79 -14.64 -4.35
CA ASN A 151 31.20 -13.34 -4.87
C ASN A 151 30.81 -12.24 -3.85
N GLY A 152 31.72 -11.95 -2.93
CA GLY A 152 31.50 -11.02 -1.82
C GLY A 152 31.13 -9.58 -2.20
N ASP A 153 31.32 -9.19 -3.47
CA ASP A 153 30.91 -7.88 -3.99
C ASP A 153 29.43 -7.83 -4.35
N ARG A 154 28.74 -8.99 -4.37
CA ARG A 154 27.34 -9.12 -4.70
C ARG A 154 26.49 -9.49 -3.49
N TRP A 155 25.18 -9.42 -3.68
CA TRP A 155 24.19 -9.79 -2.69
C TRP A 155 23.49 -11.08 -3.04
N GLN A 156 23.16 -11.85 -2.00
CA GLN A 156 22.23 -12.97 -2.06
C GLN A 156 21.05 -12.74 -1.10
N LEU A 157 19.89 -13.27 -1.44
CA LEU A 157 18.66 -13.20 -0.67
C LEU A 157 18.24 -14.60 -0.26
N GLN A 158 18.03 -14.79 1.05
CA GLN A 158 17.34 -15.98 1.54
C GLN A 158 15.85 -15.71 1.53
N THR A 159 15.07 -16.65 1.02
CA THR A 159 13.62 -16.50 0.90
C THR A 159 12.91 -17.69 1.51
N SER A 160 11.66 -17.48 1.92
CA SER A 160 10.70 -18.53 2.24
C SER A 160 9.49 -18.40 1.32
N GLY A 161 9.04 -19.52 0.78
CA GLY A 161 7.83 -19.62 -0.04
C GLY A 161 6.73 -20.42 0.65
N ALA A 162 5.67 -20.74 -0.08
CA ALA A 162 4.60 -21.62 0.39
C ALA A 162 5.15 -23.00 0.74
N GLY A 163 4.71 -23.57 1.88
CA GLY A 163 5.13 -24.89 2.32
C GLY A 163 6.56 -24.98 2.88
N ASP A 164 7.06 -23.90 3.50
CA ASP A 164 8.40 -23.80 4.11
C ASP A 164 9.57 -24.06 3.13
N THR A 165 9.33 -23.88 1.83
CA THR A 165 10.41 -23.99 0.84
C THR A 165 11.34 -22.79 0.99
N SER A 166 12.62 -23.06 1.26
CA SER A 166 13.66 -22.04 1.34
C SER A 166 14.46 -22.03 0.04
N HIS A 167 14.61 -20.85 -0.56
CA HIS A 167 15.44 -20.66 -1.74
C HIS A 167 16.47 -19.55 -1.51
N VAL A 168 17.57 -19.62 -2.24
CA VAL A 168 18.60 -18.58 -2.26
C VAL A 168 18.72 -18.04 -3.67
N PHE A 169 18.50 -16.74 -3.79
CA PHE A 169 18.71 -15.99 -5.03
C PHE A 169 19.99 -15.15 -4.89
N SER A 170 20.93 -15.28 -5.82
CA SER A 170 22.25 -14.67 -5.70
C SER A 170 22.64 -13.83 -6.91
N GLY A 171 23.75 -13.10 -6.79
CA GLY A 171 24.37 -12.36 -7.89
C GLY A 171 23.78 -10.95 -8.10
N PHE A 172 23.12 -10.35 -7.12
CA PHE A 172 22.61 -8.98 -7.22
C PHE A 172 23.70 -7.96 -6.92
N ASP A 173 23.80 -6.93 -7.77
CA ASP A 173 24.68 -5.78 -7.55
C ASP A 173 24.09 -4.80 -6.53
N ALA A 174 22.74 -4.76 -6.45
CA ALA A 174 22.02 -3.91 -5.49
C ALA A 174 20.74 -4.59 -4.99
N VAL A 175 20.34 -4.22 -3.75
CA VAL A 175 19.06 -4.64 -3.14
C VAL A 175 18.31 -3.41 -2.65
N LEU A 176 17.08 -3.27 -3.13
CA LEU A 176 16.21 -2.12 -2.88
C LEU A 176 14.96 -2.58 -2.12
N LEU A 177 14.77 -2.03 -0.91
CA LEU A 177 13.66 -2.38 -0.04
C LEU A 177 12.49 -1.42 -0.28
N ALA A 178 11.44 -1.89 -0.92
CA ALA A 178 10.17 -1.16 -1.13
C ALA A 178 9.09 -1.67 -0.17
N LEU A 179 9.45 -1.80 1.09
CA LEU A 179 8.66 -2.37 2.18
C LEU A 179 8.12 -1.27 3.12
N PRO A 180 7.07 -1.55 3.92
CA PRO A 180 6.75 -0.70 5.07
C PRO A 180 7.97 -0.50 5.97
N CYS A 181 8.13 0.70 6.55
CA CYS A 181 9.34 1.08 7.30
C CYS A 181 9.74 0.04 8.36
N ALA A 182 8.79 -0.44 9.16
CA ALA A 182 9.08 -1.42 10.21
C ALA A 182 9.58 -2.75 9.64
N ALA A 183 9.03 -3.21 8.52
CA ALA A 183 9.44 -4.45 7.85
C ALA A 183 10.84 -4.29 7.22
N ALA A 184 11.11 -3.16 6.54
CA ALA A 184 12.42 -2.86 5.99
C ALA A 184 13.49 -2.81 7.09
N ARG A 185 13.19 -2.14 8.19
CA ARG A 185 14.08 -2.03 9.36
C ARG A 185 14.35 -3.39 10.00
N ALA A 186 13.32 -4.23 10.16
CA ALA A 186 13.45 -5.58 10.72
C ALA A 186 14.33 -6.46 9.82
N LEU A 187 14.11 -6.44 8.51
CA LEU A 187 14.90 -7.21 7.54
C LEU A 187 16.36 -6.77 7.53
N LEU A 188 16.64 -5.47 7.55
CA LEU A 188 18.01 -4.94 7.62
C LEU A 188 18.72 -5.32 8.92
N ARG A 189 18.03 -5.30 10.06
CA ARG A 189 18.59 -5.73 11.35
C ARG A 189 18.90 -7.22 11.35
N ALA A 190 17.99 -8.05 10.88
CA ALA A 190 18.18 -9.50 10.74
C ALA A 190 19.37 -9.82 9.81
N SER A 191 19.65 -8.93 8.86
CA SER A 191 20.72 -9.03 7.86
C SER A 191 22.04 -8.35 8.30
N SER A 192 22.16 -7.92 9.55
CA SER A 192 23.32 -7.20 10.10
C SER A 192 23.64 -5.87 9.38
N GLN A 193 22.65 -5.27 8.71
CA GLN A 193 22.76 -3.98 8.01
C GLN A 193 22.26 -2.83 8.90
N SER A 194 22.84 -2.72 10.09
CA SER A 194 22.37 -1.81 11.14
C SER A 194 22.52 -0.31 10.79
N ALA A 195 23.49 0.05 9.95
CA ALA A 195 23.72 1.46 9.58
C ALA A 195 22.53 2.05 8.82
N LEU A 196 22.03 1.35 7.80
CA LEU A 196 20.86 1.80 7.03
C LEU A 196 19.59 1.73 7.88
N SER A 197 19.43 0.71 8.73
CA SER A 197 18.24 0.57 9.59
C SER A 197 18.11 1.71 10.61
N LYS A 198 19.21 2.21 11.16
CA LYS A 198 19.22 3.34 12.12
C LYS A 198 18.67 4.64 11.50
N LYS A 199 18.85 4.86 10.20
CA LYS A 199 18.31 6.04 9.51
C LYS A 199 16.78 6.07 9.49
N MET A 200 16.14 4.96 9.80
CA MET A 200 14.67 4.80 9.81
C MET A 200 14.06 4.86 11.22
N ASP A 201 14.88 5.03 12.28
CA ASP A 201 14.41 4.88 13.67
C ASP A 201 13.39 5.95 14.08
N ASP A 202 13.47 7.15 13.49
CA ASP A 202 12.56 8.26 13.77
C ASP A 202 11.25 8.23 12.96
N VAL A 203 11.09 7.26 12.06
CA VAL A 203 9.87 7.12 11.26
C VAL A 203 8.78 6.48 12.11
N GLU A 204 7.61 7.14 12.16
CA GLU A 204 6.44 6.65 12.87
C GLU A 204 5.34 6.27 11.90
N VAL A 205 4.80 5.06 12.07
CA VAL A 205 3.71 4.53 11.25
C VAL A 205 2.61 4.00 12.17
N ALA A 206 1.40 4.48 11.98
CA ALA A 206 0.24 4.05 12.75
C ALA A 206 -0.43 2.83 12.10
N PRO A 207 -1.01 1.91 12.90
CA PRO A 207 -1.85 0.83 12.41
C PRO A 207 -3.24 1.31 12.02
N CYS A 208 -3.98 0.43 11.34
CA CYS A 208 -5.40 0.64 11.03
C CYS A 208 -6.13 -0.71 10.97
N TRP A 209 -7.24 -0.81 11.68
CA TRP A 209 -8.23 -1.84 11.46
C TRP A 209 -9.20 -1.39 10.36
N SER A 210 -9.45 -2.25 9.39
CA SER A 210 -10.45 -2.04 8.34
C SER A 210 -11.57 -3.05 8.50
N LEU A 211 -12.83 -2.59 8.58
CA LEU A 211 -14.02 -3.41 8.59
C LEU A 211 -14.65 -3.39 7.20
N LYS A 212 -15.03 -4.56 6.69
CA LYS A 212 -15.72 -4.77 5.42
C LYS A 212 -17.13 -5.28 5.70
N LEU A 213 -18.15 -4.66 5.11
CA LEU A 213 -19.55 -5.00 5.29
C LEU A 213 -20.29 -5.10 3.95
N ALA A 214 -21.12 -6.13 3.75
CA ALA A 214 -21.99 -6.24 2.59
C ALA A 214 -23.45 -6.46 2.98
N PHE A 215 -24.33 -5.74 2.26
CA PHE A 215 -25.80 -5.73 2.47
C PHE A 215 -26.51 -6.01 1.14
N PRO A 216 -26.52 -7.25 0.61
CA PRO A 216 -27.10 -7.57 -0.69
C PRO A 216 -28.60 -7.27 -0.75
N ASN A 217 -29.31 -7.38 0.37
CA ASN A 217 -30.74 -7.11 0.45
C ASN A 217 -31.11 -5.62 0.38
N ALA A 218 -30.12 -4.72 0.47
CA ALA A 218 -30.33 -3.28 0.33
C ALA A 218 -30.79 -2.87 -1.09
N MET A 219 -30.63 -3.76 -2.07
CA MET A 219 -31.05 -3.50 -3.45
C MET A 219 -32.51 -3.84 -3.74
N GLN A 220 -33.27 -4.27 -2.75
CA GLN A 220 -34.72 -4.54 -2.96
C GLN A 220 -35.51 -3.23 -3.08
N PRO A 221 -36.44 -3.12 -4.03
CA PRO A 221 -37.22 -1.90 -4.30
C PRO A 221 -37.98 -1.33 -3.08
N THR A 222 -38.23 -2.16 -2.08
CA THR A 222 -38.94 -1.79 -0.84
C THR A 222 -38.00 -1.28 0.27
N LEU A 223 -36.68 -1.39 0.10
CA LEU A 223 -35.65 -0.91 1.04
C LEU A 223 -34.97 0.32 0.47
N CYS A 224 -35.73 1.40 0.27
CA CYS A 224 -35.32 2.57 -0.48
C CYS A 224 -34.15 3.36 0.14
N THR A 225 -33.75 3.12 1.38
CA THR A 225 -32.69 3.87 2.05
C THR A 225 -31.99 3.06 3.13
N LEU A 226 -30.95 2.36 2.78
CA LEU A 226 -29.95 1.96 3.77
C LEU A 226 -28.96 3.12 3.94
N GLY A 227 -29.20 3.96 4.94
CA GLY A 227 -28.25 4.92 5.42
C GLY A 227 -28.05 6.17 4.56
N PRO A 228 -26.91 6.82 4.73
CA PRO A 228 -26.64 8.15 4.21
C PRO A 228 -26.50 8.19 2.68
N GLN A 229 -26.75 9.37 2.10
CA GLN A 229 -26.67 9.63 0.65
C GLN A 229 -25.25 10.00 0.17
N TRP A 230 -24.24 9.96 1.04
CA TRP A 230 -22.85 10.26 0.67
C TRP A 230 -22.06 8.98 0.34
N ASN A 231 -21.01 9.13 -0.49
CA ASN A 231 -20.17 8.03 -0.94
C ASN A 231 -18.98 7.76 -0.01
N ALA A 232 -18.52 8.80 0.68
CA ALA A 232 -17.42 8.70 1.64
C ALA A 232 -17.52 9.78 2.70
N ALA A 233 -17.01 9.48 3.88
CA ALA A 233 -16.95 10.44 4.98
C ALA A 233 -15.72 10.24 5.87
N LEU A 234 -15.15 11.36 6.30
CA LEU A 234 -14.31 11.43 7.49
C LEU A 234 -15.22 11.44 8.72
N SER A 235 -14.78 10.84 9.81
CA SER A 235 -15.53 10.85 11.06
C SER A 235 -14.64 11.28 12.22
N THR A 236 -15.20 12.06 13.13
CA THR A 236 -14.58 12.40 14.43
C THR A 236 -15.00 11.43 15.53
N HIS A 237 -15.70 10.34 15.19
CA HIS A 237 -16.01 9.28 16.12
C HIS A 237 -14.72 8.62 16.63
N HIS A 238 -14.61 8.37 17.94
CA HIS A 238 -13.36 7.89 18.55
C HIS A 238 -12.82 6.57 17.95
N ARG A 239 -13.71 5.69 17.42
CA ARG A 239 -13.32 4.42 16.78
C ARG A 239 -13.13 4.51 15.27
N ILE A 240 -13.85 5.40 14.57
CA ILE A 240 -13.91 5.44 13.12
C ILE A 240 -13.31 6.75 12.62
N ALA A 241 -12.37 6.65 11.69
CA ALA A 241 -11.80 7.82 11.01
C ALA A 241 -12.35 8.01 9.58
N TRP A 242 -12.70 6.92 8.90
CA TRP A 242 -13.12 6.95 7.50
C TRP A 242 -14.17 5.87 7.20
N LEU A 243 -15.13 6.24 6.34
CA LEU A 243 -16.12 5.33 5.78
C LEU A 243 -16.19 5.55 4.27
N ALA A 244 -16.27 4.47 3.50
CA ALA A 244 -16.46 4.52 2.05
C ALA A 244 -17.48 3.48 1.61
N ARG A 245 -18.40 3.90 0.72
CA ARG A 245 -19.33 3.02 0.05
C ARG A 245 -18.66 2.44 -1.19
N GLU A 246 -18.30 1.16 -1.14
CA GLU A 246 -17.59 0.47 -2.23
C GLU A 246 -18.40 0.43 -3.53
N SER A 247 -19.72 0.26 -3.43
CA SER A 247 -20.62 0.28 -4.59
C SER A 247 -20.68 1.62 -5.32
N SER A 248 -20.19 2.70 -4.73
CA SER A 248 -20.10 4.02 -5.37
C SER A 248 -18.87 4.21 -6.23
N LYS A 249 -17.87 3.33 -6.09
CA LYS A 249 -16.62 3.43 -6.86
C LYS A 249 -16.84 2.92 -8.30
N PRO A 250 -16.30 3.60 -9.32
CA PRO A 250 -16.45 3.19 -10.71
C PRO A 250 -15.93 1.78 -10.97
N GLY A 251 -16.69 0.99 -11.74
CA GLY A 251 -16.32 -0.37 -12.12
C GLY A 251 -16.53 -1.40 -11.02
N ARG A 252 -17.22 -1.05 -9.93
CA ARG A 252 -17.57 -1.97 -8.85
C ARG A 252 -18.97 -2.53 -9.03
N SER A 253 -19.23 -3.68 -8.37
CA SER A 253 -20.56 -4.27 -8.25
C SER A 253 -21.52 -3.30 -7.54
N ALA A 254 -22.81 -3.34 -7.94
CA ALA A 254 -23.86 -2.51 -7.35
C ALA A 254 -24.32 -2.98 -5.96
N VAL A 255 -23.91 -4.15 -5.49
CA VAL A 255 -24.21 -4.63 -4.15
C VAL A 255 -23.75 -3.61 -3.11
N GLU A 256 -24.63 -3.24 -2.18
CA GLU A 256 -24.30 -2.28 -1.12
C GLU A 256 -23.18 -2.84 -0.22
N ARG A 257 -22.03 -2.16 -0.24
CA ARG A 257 -20.83 -2.57 0.49
C ARG A 257 -20.11 -1.36 1.06
N TRP A 258 -19.54 -1.55 2.24
CA TRP A 258 -18.84 -0.51 2.97
C TRP A 258 -17.48 -0.98 3.43
N THR A 259 -16.48 -0.13 3.26
CA THR A 259 -15.19 -0.21 3.97
C THR A 259 -15.14 0.88 5.02
N VAL A 260 -14.84 0.49 6.25
CA VAL A 260 -14.73 1.37 7.42
C VAL A 260 -13.33 1.26 7.97
N GLN A 261 -12.62 2.38 8.06
CA GLN A 261 -11.30 2.44 8.64
C GLN A 261 -11.35 3.02 10.04
N ALA A 262 -10.80 2.30 11.00
CA ALA A 262 -10.70 2.73 12.37
C ALA A 262 -9.74 3.92 12.53
N SER A 263 -9.92 4.69 13.60
CA SER A 263 -8.98 5.76 13.92
C SER A 263 -7.60 5.17 14.30
N PRO A 264 -6.50 5.88 14.00
CA PRO A 264 -5.16 5.42 14.35
C PRO A 264 -4.98 5.16 15.85
N ALA A 265 -5.50 6.03 16.70
CA ALA A 265 -5.41 5.89 18.15
C ALA A 265 -6.14 4.64 18.66
N TRP A 266 -7.39 4.44 18.20
CA TRP A 266 -8.16 3.26 18.55
C TRP A 266 -7.51 1.97 18.00
N SER A 267 -6.99 2.02 16.76
CA SER A 267 -6.31 0.87 16.16
C SER A 267 -5.05 0.49 16.92
N GLN A 268 -4.32 1.47 17.45
CA GLN A 268 -3.14 1.23 18.29
C GLN A 268 -3.50 0.60 19.63
N GLU A 269 -4.55 1.10 20.29
CA GLU A 269 -5.05 0.58 21.55
C GLU A 269 -5.54 -0.87 21.44
N HIS A 270 -6.16 -1.20 20.31
CA HIS A 270 -6.76 -2.51 20.02
C HIS A 270 -5.95 -3.35 19.02
N LEU A 271 -4.64 -3.09 18.90
CA LEU A 271 -3.81 -3.71 17.86
C LEU A 271 -3.74 -5.24 17.97
N ASP A 272 -3.73 -5.74 19.19
CA ASP A 272 -3.58 -7.17 19.49
C ASP A 272 -4.86 -7.82 20.01
N ASP A 273 -6.00 -7.11 19.96
CA ASP A 273 -7.32 -7.69 20.23
C ASP A 273 -7.65 -8.77 19.16
N ASP A 274 -8.50 -9.71 19.53
CA ASP A 274 -9.03 -10.70 18.60
C ASP A 274 -10.00 -10.08 17.59
N GLU A 275 -10.07 -10.69 16.40
CA GLU A 275 -10.85 -10.16 15.27
C GLU A 275 -12.36 -10.08 15.57
N ALA A 276 -12.91 -11.01 16.36
CA ALA A 276 -14.33 -11.03 16.69
C ALA A 276 -14.70 -9.85 17.60
N THR A 277 -13.85 -9.54 18.58
CA THR A 277 -14.00 -8.36 19.44
C THR A 277 -13.90 -7.06 18.65
N VAL A 278 -12.91 -6.93 17.76
CA VAL A 278 -12.72 -5.76 16.91
C VAL A 278 -13.90 -5.58 15.98
N LEU A 279 -14.35 -6.65 15.32
CA LEU A 279 -15.51 -6.64 14.42
C LEU A 279 -16.77 -6.14 15.15
N ALA A 280 -17.08 -6.70 16.31
CA ALA A 280 -18.26 -6.30 17.08
C ALA A 280 -18.23 -4.80 17.47
N LYS A 281 -17.05 -4.31 17.92
CA LYS A 281 -16.86 -2.90 18.31
C LYS A 281 -16.99 -1.96 17.11
N LEU A 282 -16.40 -2.31 15.95
CA LEU A 282 -16.44 -1.47 14.74
C LEU A 282 -17.81 -1.53 14.04
N HIS A 283 -18.47 -2.69 13.99
CA HIS A 283 -19.83 -2.82 13.48
C HIS A 283 -20.84 -1.97 14.29
N LYS A 284 -20.73 -2.00 15.62
CA LYS A 284 -21.53 -1.13 16.48
C LYS A 284 -21.29 0.35 16.16
N ALA A 285 -20.03 0.78 16.05
CA ALA A 285 -19.67 2.15 15.72
C ALA A 285 -20.14 2.55 14.30
N PHE A 286 -20.10 1.63 13.33
CA PHE A 286 -20.66 1.85 12.00
C PHE A 286 -22.16 2.15 12.07
N ALA A 287 -22.92 1.36 12.83
CA ALA A 287 -24.35 1.60 13.02
C ALA A 287 -24.65 2.93 13.74
N GLU A 288 -23.81 3.34 14.69
CA GLU A 288 -23.92 4.62 15.40
C GLU A 288 -23.71 5.80 14.44
N VAL A 289 -22.71 5.71 13.55
CA VAL A 289 -22.32 6.80 12.64
C VAL A 289 -23.24 6.88 11.40
N THR A 290 -23.66 5.72 10.86
CA THR A 290 -24.43 5.68 9.60
C THR A 290 -25.95 5.58 9.79
N GLY A 291 -26.39 5.15 10.97
CA GLY A 291 -27.79 4.78 11.22
C GLY A 291 -28.18 3.43 10.62
N ILE A 292 -27.30 2.73 9.90
CA ILE A 292 -27.57 1.40 9.33
C ILE A 292 -27.53 0.36 10.45
N ARG A 293 -28.69 -0.20 10.77
CA ARG A 293 -28.85 -1.22 11.83
C ARG A 293 -29.15 -2.61 11.24
N ALA A 294 -29.22 -2.73 9.91
CA ALA A 294 -29.40 -4.01 9.25
C ALA A 294 -28.21 -4.93 9.54
N GLN A 295 -28.50 -6.23 9.65
CA GLN A 295 -27.45 -7.24 9.78
C GLN A 295 -26.77 -7.42 8.41
N PRO A 296 -25.45 -7.30 8.32
CA PRO A 296 -24.71 -7.56 7.09
C PRO A 296 -24.71 -9.06 6.78
N ALA A 297 -24.80 -9.41 5.51
CA ALA A 297 -24.61 -10.79 5.06
C ALA A 297 -23.12 -11.20 5.03
N PHE A 298 -22.23 -10.22 5.04
CA PHE A 298 -20.80 -10.40 5.14
C PHE A 298 -20.20 -9.31 6.05
N ALA A 299 -19.39 -9.72 7.00
CA ALA A 299 -18.65 -8.83 7.89
C ALA A 299 -17.29 -9.45 8.20
N GLU A 300 -16.22 -8.71 7.95
CA GLU A 300 -14.86 -9.16 8.21
C GLU A 300 -13.97 -7.96 8.52
N VAL A 301 -12.99 -8.15 9.39
CA VAL A 301 -11.97 -7.14 9.71
C VAL A 301 -10.63 -7.53 9.13
N PHE A 302 -9.80 -6.54 8.85
CA PHE A 302 -8.42 -6.73 8.41
C PHE A 302 -7.51 -5.79 9.19
N ARG A 303 -6.37 -6.30 9.64
CA ARG A 303 -5.41 -5.57 10.47
C ARG A 303 -4.19 -5.11 9.68
N TRP A 304 -4.10 -3.82 9.39
CA TRP A 304 -2.90 -3.19 8.87
C TRP A 304 -1.99 -2.75 10.01
N ARG A 305 -0.94 -3.49 10.31
CA ARG A 305 0.04 -3.10 11.35
C ARG A 305 0.85 -1.86 10.95
N ASN A 306 1.04 -1.62 9.66
CA ASN A 306 1.81 -0.51 9.09
C ASN A 306 0.95 0.23 8.06
N ALA A 307 -0.09 0.92 8.51
CA ALA A 307 -1.09 1.51 7.63
C ALA A 307 -0.71 2.89 7.13
N LYS A 308 -0.48 3.83 8.03
CA LYS A 308 -0.35 5.26 7.71
C LYS A 308 0.88 5.87 8.37
N THR A 309 1.74 6.48 7.57
CA THR A 309 2.88 7.24 8.06
C THR A 309 2.40 8.48 8.81
N VAL A 310 2.84 8.63 10.05
CA VAL A 310 2.55 9.77 10.93
C VAL A 310 3.72 10.75 10.92
N LYS A 311 4.94 10.24 11.08
CA LYS A 311 6.17 11.02 11.01
C LYS A 311 7.07 10.43 9.91
N PRO A 312 7.17 11.08 8.75
CA PRO A 312 7.99 10.61 7.65
C PRO A 312 9.47 10.83 7.91
N LEU A 313 10.30 10.16 7.11
CA LEU A 313 11.75 10.33 7.10
C LEU A 313 12.19 11.75 6.71
N GLY A 314 11.40 12.45 5.88
CA GLY A 314 11.73 13.79 5.38
C GLY A 314 12.72 13.80 4.20
N GLN A 315 12.98 12.65 3.60
CA GLN A 315 13.81 12.48 2.39
C GLN A 315 13.10 11.57 1.41
N PRO A 316 13.27 11.75 0.08
CA PRO A 316 12.50 10.98 -0.89
C PRO A 316 12.83 9.49 -0.89
N MET A 317 14.03 9.11 -0.48
CA MET A 317 14.49 7.72 -0.44
C MET A 317 15.76 7.59 0.39
N LEU A 318 16.20 6.35 0.65
CA LEU A 318 17.54 6.04 1.15
C LEU A 318 18.32 5.29 0.08
N TRP A 319 19.56 5.71 -0.19
CA TRP A 319 20.46 5.03 -1.09
C TRP A 319 21.89 5.09 -0.59
N GLU A 320 22.51 3.93 -0.43
CA GLU A 320 23.93 3.77 -0.07
C GLU A 320 24.66 3.11 -1.23
N ALA A 321 25.19 3.92 -2.10
CA ALA A 321 25.82 3.46 -3.32
C ALA A 321 27.06 2.59 -3.11
N GLY A 322 27.78 2.79 -1.99
CA GLY A 322 28.96 1.99 -1.64
C GLY A 322 28.61 0.55 -1.27
N SER A 323 27.46 0.31 -0.69
CA SER A 323 26.97 -1.03 -0.35
C SER A 323 26.02 -1.60 -1.41
N GLY A 324 25.41 -0.75 -2.25
CA GLY A 324 24.34 -1.16 -3.16
C GLY A 324 23.01 -1.42 -2.46
N LEU A 325 22.78 -0.81 -1.28
CA LEU A 325 21.52 -0.95 -0.53
C LEU A 325 20.69 0.33 -0.61
N GLY A 326 19.39 0.17 -0.83
CA GLY A 326 18.45 1.29 -0.84
C GLY A 326 17.10 0.95 -0.21
N ALA A 327 16.33 1.99 0.13
CA ALA A 327 14.97 1.82 0.60
C ALA A 327 14.06 2.96 0.14
N CYS A 328 12.81 2.63 -0.16
CA CYS A 328 11.77 3.56 -0.56
C CYS A 328 10.40 3.14 -0.02
N GLY A 329 9.47 4.07 -0.04
CA GLY A 329 8.09 3.89 0.38
C GLY A 329 7.47 5.24 0.71
N ASP A 330 6.15 5.27 0.92
CA ASP A 330 5.45 6.48 1.36
C ASP A 330 6.10 7.10 2.60
N TRP A 331 6.54 6.27 3.55
CA TRP A 331 7.18 6.68 4.80
C TRP A 331 8.43 7.55 4.63
N CYS A 332 9.00 7.61 3.45
CA CYS A 332 10.08 8.53 3.15
C CYS A 332 9.58 9.98 3.06
N ILE A 333 8.40 10.20 2.50
CA ILE A 333 7.86 11.52 2.13
C ILE A 333 6.61 11.87 2.93
N GLY A 334 5.64 10.93 3.06
CA GLY A 334 4.35 11.17 3.69
C GLY A 334 3.53 9.91 3.86
N HIS A 335 2.24 9.93 3.46
CA HIS A 335 1.33 8.80 3.66
C HIS A 335 0.41 8.53 2.46
N ARG A 336 0.67 9.15 1.30
CA ARG A 336 -0.17 9.04 0.12
C ARG A 336 0.33 7.94 -0.81
N VAL A 337 -0.55 7.46 -1.67
CA VAL A 337 -0.18 6.58 -2.79
C VAL A 337 0.86 7.25 -3.68
N GLU A 338 0.68 8.54 -3.98
CA GLU A 338 1.61 9.36 -4.73
C GLU A 338 3.00 9.45 -4.08
N ASP A 339 3.06 9.63 -2.74
CA ASP A 339 4.33 9.70 -2.00
C ASP A 339 5.12 8.39 -2.16
N ALA A 340 4.42 7.24 -2.14
CA ALA A 340 5.03 5.94 -2.37
C ALA A 340 5.58 5.81 -3.81
N PHE A 341 4.81 6.24 -4.82
CA PHE A 341 5.25 6.27 -6.21
C PHE A 341 6.48 7.14 -6.38
N VAL A 342 6.45 8.38 -5.89
CA VAL A 342 7.56 9.34 -6.01
C VAL A 342 8.82 8.79 -5.35
N SER A 343 8.68 8.22 -4.15
CA SER A 343 9.81 7.61 -3.44
C SER A 343 10.46 6.48 -4.24
N GLY A 344 9.66 5.58 -4.82
CA GLY A 344 10.17 4.50 -5.68
C GLY A 344 10.86 5.01 -6.95
N LEU A 345 10.29 6.02 -7.59
CA LEU A 345 10.87 6.68 -8.76
C LEU A 345 12.22 7.34 -8.44
N GLU A 346 12.29 8.10 -7.34
CA GLU A 346 13.54 8.78 -6.93
C GLU A 346 14.65 7.77 -6.61
N LEU A 347 14.32 6.66 -5.95
CA LEU A 347 15.30 5.61 -5.71
C LEU A 347 15.81 5.02 -7.03
N ALA A 348 14.93 4.70 -7.96
CA ALA A 348 15.33 4.17 -9.26
C ALA A 348 16.24 5.13 -10.03
N LEU A 349 15.88 6.42 -10.06
CA LEU A 349 16.68 7.46 -10.71
C LEU A 349 18.07 7.61 -10.06
N ALA A 350 18.17 7.54 -8.73
CA ALA A 350 19.43 7.60 -8.01
C ALA A 350 20.34 6.40 -8.34
N VAL A 351 19.77 5.20 -8.45
CA VAL A 351 20.48 3.96 -8.83
C VAL A 351 20.90 3.98 -10.30
N ALA A 352 20.06 4.51 -11.19
CA ALA A 352 20.33 4.53 -12.63
C ALA A 352 21.39 5.55 -13.07
N ARG A 353 21.56 6.65 -12.33
CA ARG A 353 22.49 7.76 -12.65
C ARG A 353 23.98 7.41 -12.55
N ARG A 354 24.35 6.19 -12.21
CA ARG A 354 25.74 5.74 -12.01
C ARG A 354 26.21 4.74 -13.05
#